data_d350dcce78d4a14529e151516e7fb1c9
#
_entry.id   d350dcce78d4a14529e151516e7fb1c9
#
_cell.length_a   1.000
_cell.length_b   1.000
_cell.length_c   1.000
_cell.angle_alpha   90.00
_cell.angle_beta   90.00
_cell.angle_gamma   90.00
#
_symmetry.space_group_name_H-M   'P 1'
#
loop_
_entity.id
_entity.type
_entity.pdbx_description
1 polymer ?
#
loop_
_entity_poly.entity_id
_entity_poly.type
_entity_poly.pdbx_seq_one_letter_code
_entity_poly.pdbx_strand_id
1 'polypeptide(L)'
;MSVVQNDDMDELAEIHSVNMVTFDFFDHVDHQQKTPSDRADDLNFSWSSIAENIGYVPWFENVSGCGDTRSAEAISECVVEGWRNSPGHYANMIGNFSELGVGVAFTQDSLAYFTQVFRIP
;
A
#
# COMPACT_ATOMS: atom_id res chain seq x y z
N MET A 1 -9.56 -17.22 -7.64
CA MET A 1 -10.33 -16.66 -6.52
C MET A 1 -10.32 -15.15 -6.61
N SER A 2 -11.46 -14.54 -6.46
CA SER A 2 -11.57 -13.09 -6.51
C SER A 2 -11.20 -12.47 -5.17
N VAL A 3 -10.49 -11.34 -5.23
CA VAL A 3 -10.18 -10.53 -4.06
C VAL A 3 -11.20 -9.39 -4.00
N VAL A 4 -11.76 -9.15 -2.83
CA VAL A 4 -12.80 -8.14 -2.63
C VAL A 4 -12.24 -7.01 -1.77
N GLN A 5 -12.54 -5.76 -2.14
CA GLN A 5 -12.18 -4.59 -1.34
C GLN A 5 -12.87 -4.68 0.03
N ASN A 6 -12.15 -4.32 1.08
CA ASN A 6 -12.62 -4.37 2.47
C ASN A 6 -12.27 -3.08 3.19
N ASP A 7 -13.25 -2.49 3.88
CA ASP A 7 -13.08 -1.19 4.53
C ASP A 7 -12.06 -1.23 5.68
N ASP A 8 -12.00 -2.32 6.44
CA ASP A 8 -11.01 -2.45 7.52
C ASP A 8 -9.59 -2.51 6.96
N MET A 9 -9.41 -3.18 5.83
CA MET A 9 -8.11 -3.24 5.17
C MET A 9 -7.73 -1.91 4.53
N ASP A 10 -8.71 -1.16 4.02
CA ASP A 10 -8.47 0.23 3.57
C ASP A 10 -8.00 1.10 4.73
N GLU A 11 -8.64 1.00 5.90
CA GLU A 11 -8.24 1.76 7.09
C GLU A 11 -6.82 1.41 7.51
N LEU A 12 -6.50 0.12 7.58
CA LEU A 12 -5.16 -0.34 7.94
C LEU A 12 -4.11 0.20 6.98
N ALA A 13 -4.38 0.14 5.69
CA ALA A 13 -3.49 0.63 4.65
C ALA A 13 -3.31 2.15 4.71
N GLU A 14 -4.41 2.89 4.90
CA GLU A 14 -4.38 4.35 4.97
C GLU A 14 -3.56 4.83 6.17
N ILE A 15 -3.75 4.22 7.34
CA ILE A 15 -2.98 4.55 8.54
C ILE A 15 -1.48 4.39 8.27
N HIS A 16 -1.08 3.31 7.61
CA HIS A 16 0.33 3.08 7.33
C HIS A 16 0.90 4.12 6.35
N SER A 17 0.17 4.43 5.29
CA SER A 17 0.60 5.46 4.34
C SER A 17 0.73 6.82 5.01
N VAL A 18 -0.25 7.21 5.84
CA VAL A 18 -0.20 8.47 6.60
C VAL A 18 1.01 8.48 7.55
N ASN A 19 1.28 7.36 8.22
CA ASN A 19 2.42 7.27 9.15
C ASN A 19 3.75 7.33 8.41
N MET A 20 3.87 6.72 7.24
CA MET A 20 5.08 6.83 6.43
C MET A 20 5.39 8.29 6.08
N VAL A 21 4.36 9.06 5.73
CA VAL A 21 4.52 10.50 5.45
C VAL A 21 4.83 11.27 6.73
N THR A 22 4.05 11.05 7.79
CA THR A 22 4.12 11.84 9.02
C THR A 22 5.44 11.63 9.76
N PHE A 23 5.94 10.40 9.80
CA PHE A 23 7.15 10.02 10.55
C PHE A 23 8.37 9.80 9.66
N ASP A 24 8.24 10.09 8.37
CA ASP A 24 9.32 10.08 7.39
C ASP A 24 10.06 8.74 7.34
N PHE A 25 9.35 7.69 7.01
CA PHE A 25 9.95 6.37 6.78
C PHE A 25 9.27 5.68 5.59
N PHE A 26 9.94 4.68 5.02
CA PHE A 26 9.38 3.84 3.96
C PHE A 26 9.79 2.40 4.26
N ASP A 27 8.94 1.68 4.98
CA ASP A 27 9.21 0.31 5.44
C ASP A 27 7.89 -0.37 5.81
N HIS A 28 7.88 -1.69 5.77
CA HIS A 28 6.78 -2.50 6.29
C HIS A 28 6.70 -2.42 7.82
N VAL A 29 7.84 -2.32 8.50
CA VAL A 29 7.90 -2.10 9.94
C VAL A 29 7.80 -0.60 10.19
N ASP A 30 6.85 -0.18 11.03
CA ASP A 30 6.56 1.23 11.23
C ASP A 30 7.45 1.88 12.30
N HIS A 31 7.19 3.16 12.58
CA HIS A 31 7.93 3.97 13.54
C HIS A 31 7.83 3.46 14.99
N GLN A 32 6.88 2.55 15.26
CA GLN A 32 6.69 1.91 16.56
C GLN A 32 7.19 0.46 16.57
N GLN A 33 7.95 0.06 15.55
CA GLN A 33 8.47 -1.29 15.37
C GLN A 33 7.38 -2.34 15.17
N LYS A 34 6.25 -1.95 14.60
CA LYS A 34 5.12 -2.84 14.36
C LYS A 34 5.06 -3.30 12.90
N THR A 35 4.81 -4.59 12.73
CA THR A 35 4.60 -5.22 11.43
C THR A 35 3.15 -5.03 10.97
N PRO A 36 2.79 -5.36 9.71
CA PRO A 36 1.39 -5.33 9.28
C PRO A 36 0.46 -6.15 10.17
N SER A 37 0.88 -7.34 10.59
CA SER A 37 0.07 -8.18 11.48
C SER A 37 -0.09 -7.56 12.87
N ASP A 38 0.96 -6.95 13.41
CA ASP A 38 0.88 -6.23 14.69
C ASP A 38 -0.12 -5.09 14.62
N ARG A 39 -0.10 -4.33 13.53
CA ARG A 39 -1.01 -3.20 13.35
C ARG A 39 -2.47 -3.66 13.21
N ALA A 40 -2.69 -4.78 12.53
CA ALA A 40 -4.03 -5.38 12.43
C ALA A 40 -4.51 -5.84 13.81
N ASP A 41 -3.65 -6.47 14.60
CA ASP A 41 -3.98 -6.90 15.97
C ASP A 41 -4.37 -5.72 16.86
N ASP A 42 -3.65 -4.61 16.75
CA ASP A 42 -3.92 -3.40 17.55
C ASP A 42 -5.31 -2.82 17.25
N LEU A 43 -5.80 -2.98 16.03
CA LEU A 43 -7.12 -2.51 15.62
C LEU A 43 -8.20 -3.57 15.77
N ASN A 44 -7.84 -4.73 16.30
CA ASN A 44 -8.74 -5.88 16.46
C ASN A 44 -9.30 -6.38 15.12
N PHE A 45 -8.52 -6.26 14.05
CA PHE A 45 -8.85 -6.81 12.74
C PHE A 45 -8.37 -8.25 12.67
N SER A 46 -9.28 -9.17 12.38
CA SER A 46 -8.92 -10.60 12.29
C SER A 46 -8.11 -10.89 11.04
N TRP A 47 -7.18 -11.83 11.16
CA TRP A 47 -6.44 -12.34 10.02
C TRP A 47 -5.92 -13.75 10.32
N SER A 48 -5.96 -14.62 9.33
CA SER A 48 -5.24 -15.89 9.33
C SER A 48 -4.02 -15.80 8.43
N SER A 49 -4.05 -14.90 7.45
CA SER A 49 -2.91 -14.58 6.60
C SER A 49 -3.00 -13.10 6.22
N ILE A 50 -1.86 -12.43 6.17
CA ILE A 50 -1.78 -11.01 5.83
C ILE A 50 -0.49 -10.74 5.05
N ALA A 51 -0.57 -9.86 4.06
CA ALA A 51 0.56 -9.42 3.27
C ALA A 51 0.41 -7.95 2.93
N GLU A 52 1.52 -7.29 2.63
CA GLU A 52 1.53 -5.86 2.36
C GLU A 52 2.47 -5.55 1.19
N ASN A 53 1.99 -4.72 0.28
CA ASN A 53 2.83 -4.04 -0.70
C ASN A 53 2.89 -2.56 -0.34
N ILE A 54 4.07 -1.97 -0.42
CA ILE A 54 4.25 -0.54 -0.29
C ILE A 54 4.97 -0.01 -1.52
N GLY A 55 4.73 1.26 -1.84
CA GLY A 55 5.39 1.92 -2.95
C GLY A 55 5.28 3.43 -2.82
N TYR A 56 6.15 4.14 -3.51
CA TYR A 56 6.01 5.59 -3.62
C TYR A 56 6.23 6.01 -5.06
N VAL A 57 5.52 7.07 -5.45
CA VAL A 57 5.57 7.61 -6.81
C VAL A 57 5.56 9.13 -6.71
N PRO A 58 6.45 9.83 -7.44
CA PRO A 58 6.34 11.28 -7.53
C PRO A 58 5.05 11.69 -8.23
N TRP A 59 4.42 12.73 -7.70
CA TRP A 59 3.28 13.41 -8.31
C TRP A 59 3.85 14.53 -9.17
N PHE A 60 4.14 14.25 -10.43
CA PHE A 60 4.87 15.17 -11.26
C PHE A 60 4.53 14.97 -12.74
N GLU A 61 4.92 15.92 -13.60
CA GLU A 61 4.57 15.89 -15.02
C GLU A 61 5.47 14.97 -15.85
N ASN A 62 6.60 14.56 -15.30
CA ASN A 62 7.54 13.73 -16.06
C ASN A 62 8.26 12.77 -15.11
N VAL A 63 7.63 11.62 -14.86
CA VAL A 63 8.16 10.58 -13.99
C VAL A 63 8.75 9.47 -14.86
N SER A 64 9.99 9.10 -14.58
CA SER A 64 10.69 8.04 -15.33
C SER A 64 9.87 6.74 -15.31
N GLY A 65 9.55 6.24 -16.48
CA GLY A 65 8.78 5.00 -16.65
C GLY A 65 7.27 5.18 -16.57
N CYS A 66 6.76 6.34 -16.11
CA CYS A 66 5.34 6.56 -15.89
C CYS A 66 4.77 7.79 -16.63
N GLY A 67 5.62 8.73 -17.02
CA GLY A 67 5.17 9.97 -17.64
C GLY A 67 4.52 10.92 -16.64
N ASP A 68 3.42 11.54 -17.03
CA ASP A 68 2.68 12.49 -16.20
C ASP A 68 1.79 11.74 -15.21
N THR A 69 2.14 11.84 -13.92
CA THR A 69 1.43 11.16 -12.84
C THR A 69 0.48 12.09 -12.07
N ARG A 70 0.18 13.27 -12.61
CA ARG A 70 -0.65 14.28 -11.91
C ARG A 70 -2.15 14.01 -12.07
N SER A 71 -2.55 12.75 -11.95
CA SER A 71 -3.95 12.35 -11.83
C SER A 71 -4.03 11.10 -10.96
N ALA A 72 -5.18 10.87 -10.35
CA ALA A 72 -5.40 9.68 -9.53
C ALA A 72 -5.21 8.41 -10.35
N GLU A 73 -5.72 8.40 -11.59
CA GLU A 73 -5.60 7.26 -12.48
C GLU A 73 -4.13 6.99 -12.85
N ALA A 74 -3.41 8.00 -13.29
CA ALA A 74 -2.03 7.85 -13.76
C ALA A 74 -1.08 7.42 -12.63
N ILE A 75 -1.22 8.00 -11.44
CA ILE A 75 -0.35 7.65 -10.31
C ILE A 75 -0.65 6.25 -9.78
N SER A 76 -1.92 5.86 -9.80
CA SER A 76 -2.33 4.50 -9.41
C SER A 76 -1.78 3.46 -10.39
N GLU A 77 -1.87 3.72 -11.68
CA GLU A 77 -1.30 2.84 -12.70
C GLU A 77 0.21 2.69 -12.53
N CYS A 78 0.89 3.79 -12.21
CA CYS A 78 2.34 3.78 -12.02
C CYS A 78 2.75 2.87 -10.86
N VAL A 79 2.12 2.99 -9.70
CA VAL A 79 2.47 2.18 -8.53
C VAL A 79 2.10 0.71 -8.75
N VAL A 80 0.95 0.44 -9.33
CA VAL A 80 0.50 -0.94 -9.60
C VAL A 80 1.43 -1.61 -10.61
N GLU A 81 1.80 -0.92 -11.67
CA GLU A 81 2.72 -1.46 -12.66
C GLU A 81 4.09 -1.76 -12.03
N GLY A 82 4.56 -0.90 -11.14
CA GLY A 82 5.78 -1.15 -10.38
C GLY A 82 5.68 -2.42 -9.55
N TRP A 83 4.56 -2.64 -8.86
CA TRP A 83 4.34 -3.86 -8.08
C TRP A 83 4.25 -5.09 -8.98
N ARG A 84 3.58 -5.00 -10.13
CA ARG A 84 3.47 -6.12 -11.07
C ARG A 84 4.82 -6.57 -11.61
N ASN A 85 5.73 -5.65 -11.80
CA ASN A 85 7.07 -5.91 -12.35
C ASN A 85 8.09 -6.31 -11.27
N SER A 86 7.68 -6.41 -10.02
CA SER A 86 8.53 -6.83 -8.90
C SER A 86 8.06 -8.19 -8.41
N PRO A 87 8.88 -9.26 -8.50
CA PRO A 87 8.43 -10.61 -8.17
C PRO A 87 7.82 -10.75 -6.79
N GLY A 88 8.42 -10.12 -5.77
CA GLY A 88 7.91 -10.19 -4.39
C GLY A 88 6.56 -9.50 -4.23
N HIS A 89 6.41 -8.32 -4.81
CA HIS A 89 5.14 -7.59 -4.76
C HIS A 89 4.06 -8.29 -5.59
N TYR A 90 4.43 -8.77 -6.76
CA TYR A 90 3.49 -9.49 -7.63
C TYR A 90 2.99 -10.77 -6.97
N ALA A 91 3.86 -11.47 -6.25
CA ALA A 91 3.47 -12.69 -5.51
C ALA A 91 2.35 -12.40 -4.50
N ASN A 92 2.39 -11.25 -3.83
CA ASN A 92 1.30 -10.85 -2.93
C ASN A 92 0.00 -10.60 -3.70
N MET A 93 0.08 -9.97 -4.87
CA MET A 93 -1.10 -9.63 -5.68
C MET A 93 -1.84 -10.86 -6.20
N ILE A 94 -1.12 -11.92 -6.53
CA ILE A 94 -1.70 -13.17 -7.04
C ILE A 94 -1.84 -14.24 -5.95
N GLY A 95 -1.50 -13.90 -4.71
CA GLY A 95 -1.62 -14.82 -3.58
C GLY A 95 -3.06 -15.19 -3.29
N ASN A 96 -3.24 -16.22 -2.47
CA ASN A 96 -4.56 -16.74 -2.14
C ASN A 96 -5.18 -15.93 -0.99
N PHE A 97 -5.44 -14.65 -1.25
CA PHE A 97 -6.11 -13.75 -0.29
C PHE A 97 -7.53 -13.48 -0.75
N SER A 98 -8.44 -13.23 0.20
CA SER A 98 -9.85 -12.99 -0.12
C SER A 98 -10.24 -11.51 -0.03
N GLU A 99 -9.47 -10.69 0.67
CA GLU A 99 -9.78 -9.27 0.87
C GLU A 99 -8.55 -8.41 0.70
N LEU A 100 -8.76 -7.17 0.24
CA LEU A 100 -7.69 -6.20 0.11
C LEU A 100 -8.15 -4.80 0.51
N GLY A 101 -7.19 -3.97 0.88
CA GLY A 101 -7.40 -2.54 1.06
C GLY A 101 -6.22 -1.76 0.54
N VAL A 102 -6.46 -0.49 0.22
CA VAL A 102 -5.44 0.42 -0.32
C VAL A 102 -5.54 1.75 0.39
N GLY A 103 -4.38 2.32 0.70
CA GLY A 103 -4.28 3.66 1.24
C GLY A 103 -3.21 4.46 0.53
N VAL A 104 -3.38 5.78 0.49
CA VAL A 104 -2.42 6.69 -0.11
C VAL A 104 -2.31 7.95 0.73
N ALA A 105 -1.08 8.48 0.85
CA ALA A 105 -0.83 9.75 1.50
C ALA A 105 0.23 10.52 0.71
N PHE A 106 0.10 11.84 0.69
CA PHE A 106 0.97 12.71 -0.09
C PHE A 106 1.87 13.53 0.83
N THR A 107 3.13 13.68 0.40
CA THR A 107 4.07 14.59 1.06
C THR A 107 3.91 16.01 0.51
N GLN A 108 4.49 16.99 1.22
CA GLN A 108 4.48 18.38 0.74
C GLN A 108 5.34 18.58 -0.51
N ASP A 109 6.34 17.73 -0.74
CA ASP A 109 7.22 17.79 -1.91
C ASP A 109 6.75 16.86 -3.03
N SER A 110 5.47 16.57 -3.07
CA SER A 110 4.80 15.89 -4.19
C SER A 110 5.21 14.42 -4.39
N LEU A 111 5.42 13.70 -3.31
CA LEU A 111 5.50 12.24 -3.33
C LEU A 111 4.19 11.64 -2.84
N ALA A 112 3.77 10.55 -3.46
CA ALA A 112 2.64 9.75 -2.97
C ALA A 112 3.18 8.44 -2.42
N TYR A 113 2.81 8.13 -1.18
CA TYR A 113 3.11 6.83 -0.56
C TYR A 113 1.86 5.97 -0.61
N PHE A 114 2.01 4.75 -1.11
CA PHE A 114 0.91 3.79 -1.27
C PHE A 114 1.13 2.58 -0.39
N THR A 115 0.03 2.08 0.18
CA THR A 115 0.02 0.81 0.91
C THR A 115 -1.13 -0.04 0.37
N GLN A 116 -0.85 -1.30 0.09
CA GLN A 116 -1.84 -2.29 -0.32
C GLN A 116 -1.75 -3.46 0.65
N VAL A 117 -2.85 -3.78 1.32
CA VAL A 117 -2.89 -4.85 2.31
C VAL A 117 -3.84 -5.93 1.83
N PHE A 118 -3.39 -7.18 1.92
CA PHE A 118 -4.18 -8.36 1.59
C PHE A 118 -4.38 -9.20 2.85
N ARG A 119 -5.55 -9.81 3.00
CA ARG A 119 -5.76 -10.76 4.11
C ARG A 119 -6.69 -11.90 3.72
N ILE A 120 -6.56 -12.96 4.51
CA ILE A 120 -7.61 -13.95 4.76
C ILE A 120 -8.03 -13.70 6.21
N PRO A 121 -9.29 -13.38 6.46
CA PRO A 121 -9.76 -13.10 7.83
C PRO A 121 -9.59 -14.25 8.82
#